data_505e639b9e8263ca076b12cc9dff45d5
#
_entry.id   505e639b9e8263ca076b12cc9dff45d5
#
_cell.length_a   1.000
_cell.length_b   1.000
_cell.length_c   1.000
_cell.angle_alpha   90.00
_cell.angle_beta   90.00
_cell.angle_gamma   90.00
#
_symmetry.space_group_name_H-M   'P 1'
#
loop_
_entity.id
_entity.type
_entity.pdbx_description
1 polymer ?
#
loop_
_entity_poly.entity_id
_entity_poly.type
_entity_poly.pdbx_seq_one_letter_code
_entity_poly.pdbx_strand_id
1 'polypeptide(L)'
;MTPVPPGDRDFTLSLCEDTLPRAGRGALGALNRVLFVRRGSVTVTSAARETPLSEGEAWHGAHACQVVAGEAGVSVLRYELKRGAAAPETVAGGKTNVLLEHAIELDPRAEHLMRADRVDFAPGGVALPHRHRGGGIRCLIAGTLEVTVGETPARTVTPGGAWFESGREPVLARASKDGTTSFVRVAILPREIRGRTSIMYVDPNDAERGRPRTYTVYVDEPIEID
;
A
#
# COMPACT_ATOMS: atom_id res chain seq x y z
N MET A 1 -29.40 5.30 -14.81
CA MET A 1 -27.93 5.60 -14.85
C MET A 1 -27.31 4.74 -15.94
N THR A 2 -26.65 5.34 -16.91
CA THR A 2 -25.96 4.60 -17.97
C THR A 2 -24.80 3.81 -17.37
N PRO A 3 -24.63 2.50 -17.68
CA PRO A 3 -23.48 1.75 -17.19
C PRO A 3 -22.18 2.38 -17.70
N VAL A 4 -21.16 2.42 -16.85
CA VAL A 4 -19.80 2.82 -17.26
C VAL A 4 -19.26 1.72 -18.17
N PRO A 5 -18.73 2.04 -19.36
CA PRO A 5 -18.15 1.04 -20.24
C PRO A 5 -17.04 0.23 -19.55
N PRO A 6 -16.85 -1.07 -19.89
CA PRO A 6 -15.64 -1.78 -19.54
C PRO A 6 -14.43 -0.99 -20.07
N GLY A 7 -13.34 -0.92 -19.39
CA GLY A 7 -12.17 -0.11 -19.75
C GLY A 7 -12.12 1.26 -19.07
N ASP A 8 -13.25 1.94 -18.86
CA ASP A 8 -13.30 3.16 -18.07
C ASP A 8 -13.18 2.92 -16.55
N ARG A 9 -13.24 1.63 -16.15
CA ARG A 9 -13.07 1.18 -14.75
C ARG A 9 -11.70 0.57 -14.48
N ASP A 10 -10.87 0.46 -15.52
CA ASP A 10 -9.60 -0.25 -15.43
C ASP A 10 -8.52 0.70 -14.90
N PHE A 11 -8.09 0.40 -13.70
CA PHE A 11 -6.95 1.06 -13.06
C PHE A 11 -5.89 0.01 -12.74
N THR A 12 -4.66 0.47 -12.59
CA THR A 12 -3.56 -0.35 -12.08
C THR A 12 -3.06 0.25 -10.78
N LEU A 13 -3.05 -0.55 -9.72
CA LEU A 13 -2.32 -0.25 -8.51
C LEU A 13 -0.95 -0.92 -8.63
N SER A 14 0.11 -0.15 -8.53
CA SER A 14 1.49 -0.63 -8.61
C SER A 14 2.22 -0.39 -7.30
N LEU A 15 3.19 -1.25 -7.02
CA LEU A 15 4.18 -1.11 -5.96
C LEU A 15 5.56 -1.24 -6.55
N CYS A 16 6.38 -0.23 -6.34
CA CYS A 16 7.79 -0.21 -6.70
C CYS A 16 8.66 -0.02 -5.45
N GLU A 17 9.88 -0.54 -5.49
CA GLU A 17 10.94 -0.12 -4.59
C GLU A 17 11.91 0.79 -5.37
N ASP A 18 11.95 2.05 -4.97
CA ASP A 18 12.89 3.02 -5.51
C ASP A 18 14.09 3.17 -4.57
N THR A 19 15.29 3.16 -5.13
CA THR A 19 16.52 3.41 -4.37
C THR A 19 17.27 4.58 -4.99
N LEU A 20 17.62 5.57 -4.16
CA LEU A 20 18.48 6.70 -4.55
C LEU A 20 19.74 6.70 -3.70
N PRO A 21 20.91 6.97 -4.30
CA PRO A 21 22.16 7.12 -3.56
C PRO A 21 22.13 8.37 -2.68
N ARG A 22 23.15 8.55 -1.85
CA ARG A 22 23.36 9.77 -1.05
C ARG A 22 23.12 11.04 -1.88
N ALA A 23 22.30 11.94 -1.37
CA ALA A 23 21.92 13.19 -2.01
C ALA A 23 21.37 13.03 -3.45
N GLY A 24 21.00 11.79 -3.83
CA GLY A 24 20.37 11.49 -5.12
C GLY A 24 19.06 12.24 -5.25
N ARG A 25 18.79 12.72 -6.46
CA ARG A 25 17.59 13.49 -6.79
C ARG A 25 16.75 12.73 -7.82
N GLY A 26 15.44 12.74 -7.63
CA GLY A 26 14.49 12.19 -8.57
C GLY A 26 13.28 13.07 -8.75
N ALA A 27 12.55 12.84 -9.83
CA ALA A 27 11.27 13.49 -10.10
C ALA A 27 10.25 12.42 -10.49
N LEU A 28 9.02 12.61 -10.09
CA LEU A 28 7.88 11.74 -10.40
C LEU A 28 6.72 12.59 -10.90
N GLY A 29 6.06 12.15 -11.96
CA GLY A 29 4.89 12.81 -12.58
C GLY A 29 3.68 12.86 -11.63
N ALA A 30 2.60 13.51 -12.04
CA ALA A 30 1.37 13.63 -11.26
C ALA A 30 0.61 12.29 -11.27
N LEU A 31 0.46 11.66 -10.09
CA LEU A 31 -0.35 10.45 -9.84
C LEU A 31 -0.75 10.39 -8.37
N ASN A 32 -1.89 9.80 -8.06
CA ASN A 32 -2.20 9.40 -6.69
C ASN A 32 -1.14 8.40 -6.20
N ARG A 33 -0.33 8.82 -5.24
CA ARG A 33 0.76 7.98 -4.75
C ARG A 33 0.97 8.08 -3.25
N VAL A 34 1.50 6.99 -2.70
CA VAL A 34 2.06 6.93 -1.36
C VAL A 34 3.53 6.57 -1.49
N LEU A 35 4.39 7.31 -0.77
CA LEU A 35 5.80 6.99 -0.55
C LEU A 35 5.97 6.58 0.91
N PHE A 36 6.50 5.38 1.16
CA PHE A 36 6.85 4.90 2.50
C PHE A 36 8.35 4.68 2.56
N VAL A 37 9.04 5.34 3.50
CA VAL A 37 10.49 5.22 3.66
C VAL A 37 10.82 3.89 4.36
N ARG A 38 11.36 2.96 3.59
CA ARG A 38 11.77 1.64 4.10
C ARG A 38 13.11 1.68 4.81
N ARG A 39 14.02 2.54 4.34
CA ARG A 39 15.37 2.73 4.91
C ARG A 39 15.93 4.11 4.54
N GLY A 40 16.63 4.74 5.46
CA GLY A 40 17.25 6.04 5.24
C GLY A 40 16.28 7.21 5.41
N SER A 41 16.46 8.26 4.63
CA SER A 41 15.60 9.45 4.68
C SER A 41 15.46 10.10 3.31
N VAL A 42 14.37 10.82 3.10
CA VAL A 42 14.09 11.56 1.86
C VAL A 42 13.34 12.85 2.17
N THR A 43 13.61 13.90 1.41
CA THR A 43 12.77 15.10 1.38
C THR A 43 11.93 15.06 0.11
N VAL A 44 10.61 15.14 0.27
CA VAL A 44 9.64 15.21 -0.84
C VAL A 44 9.22 16.67 -1.00
N THR A 45 9.35 17.21 -2.22
CA THR A 45 8.89 18.56 -2.56
C THR A 45 7.74 18.45 -3.56
N SER A 46 6.56 18.90 -3.18
CA SER A 46 5.36 18.94 -4.03
C SER A 46 4.57 20.21 -3.77
N ALA A 47 4.07 20.87 -4.83
CA ALA A 47 3.35 22.14 -4.74
C ALA A 47 4.08 23.19 -3.86
N ALA A 48 5.40 23.32 -4.04
CA ALA A 48 6.29 24.21 -3.30
C ALA A 48 6.40 23.94 -1.78
N ARG A 49 5.89 22.79 -1.31
CA ARG A 49 6.01 22.35 0.09
C ARG A 49 7.06 21.23 0.19
N GLU A 50 7.99 21.38 1.11
CA GLU A 50 8.95 20.37 1.48
C GLU A 50 8.45 19.56 2.68
N THR A 51 8.59 18.24 2.58
CA THR A 51 8.22 17.30 3.64
C THR A 51 9.39 16.33 3.85
N PRO A 52 10.18 16.49 4.90
CA PRO A 52 11.20 15.52 5.27
C PRO A 52 10.55 14.26 5.84
N LEU A 53 11.09 13.11 5.45
CA LEU A 53 10.63 11.78 5.90
C LEU A 53 11.84 10.96 6.34
N SER A 54 11.70 10.29 7.45
CA SER A 54 12.63 9.31 7.99
C SER A 54 12.11 7.89 7.79
N GLU A 55 12.93 6.91 8.10
CA GLU A 55 12.55 5.50 8.09
C GLU A 55 11.27 5.23 8.88
N GLY A 56 10.33 4.51 8.29
CA GLY A 56 9.04 4.20 8.88
C GLY A 56 7.97 5.27 8.70
N GLU A 57 8.27 6.39 8.04
CA GLU A 57 7.30 7.45 7.74
C GLU A 57 6.78 7.36 6.31
N ALA A 58 5.61 7.97 6.06
CA ALA A 58 4.99 7.98 4.75
C ALA A 58 4.47 9.37 4.37
N TRP A 59 4.40 9.60 3.05
CA TRP A 59 3.82 10.78 2.43
C TRP A 59 2.80 10.37 1.36
N HIS A 60 1.77 11.20 1.18
CA HIS A 60 0.76 11.03 0.14
C HIS A 60 0.64 12.32 -0.69
N GLY A 61 0.43 12.17 -1.99
CA GLY A 61 0.09 13.27 -2.88
C GLY A 61 -0.34 12.79 -4.25
N ALA A 62 -1.02 13.70 -5.00
CA ALA A 62 -1.49 13.45 -6.36
C ALA A 62 -0.75 14.28 -7.42
N HIS A 63 0.03 15.27 -7.00
CA HIS A 63 0.78 16.16 -7.90
C HIS A 63 2.18 15.60 -8.20
N ALA A 64 2.79 16.14 -9.25
CA ALA A 64 4.21 15.92 -9.51
C ALA A 64 5.06 16.31 -8.29
N CYS A 65 6.08 15.52 -8.00
CA CYS A 65 6.96 15.77 -6.88
C CYS A 65 8.43 15.51 -7.23
N GLN A 66 9.30 16.19 -6.49
CA GLN A 66 10.73 15.91 -6.45
C GLN A 66 11.07 15.19 -5.15
N VAL A 67 12.05 14.30 -5.21
CA VAL A 67 12.57 13.58 -4.06
C VAL A 67 14.08 13.77 -3.97
N VAL A 68 14.58 14.02 -2.76
CA VAL A 68 16.01 14.18 -2.50
C VAL A 68 16.38 13.25 -1.35
N ALA A 69 17.24 12.27 -1.63
CA ALA A 69 17.70 11.32 -0.63
C ALA A 69 18.64 12.00 0.38
N GLY A 70 18.58 11.56 1.64
CA GLY A 70 19.47 12.00 2.68
C GLY A 70 20.89 11.43 2.57
N GLU A 71 21.71 11.66 3.61
CA GLU A 71 23.12 11.33 3.65
C GLU A 71 23.46 9.83 3.55
N ALA A 72 22.54 8.96 3.94
CA ALA A 72 22.69 7.50 3.81
C ALA A 72 22.08 6.92 2.53
N GLY A 73 21.52 7.78 1.64
CA GLY A 73 20.64 7.35 0.58
C GLY A 73 19.26 7.00 1.10
N VAL A 74 18.41 6.43 0.23
CA VAL A 74 17.06 6.03 0.61
C VAL A 74 16.59 4.80 -0.17
N SER A 75 15.80 3.94 0.47
CA SER A 75 14.90 2.97 -0.15
C SER A 75 13.47 3.33 0.22
N VAL A 76 12.63 3.51 -0.80
CA VAL A 76 11.23 3.92 -0.67
C VAL A 76 10.33 2.89 -1.33
N LEU A 77 9.27 2.46 -0.64
CA LEU A 77 8.16 1.75 -1.25
C LEU A 77 7.21 2.80 -1.85
N ARG A 78 7.06 2.79 -3.17
CA ARG A 78 6.19 3.70 -3.90
C ARG A 78 4.98 2.95 -4.42
N TYR A 79 3.81 3.33 -3.92
CA TYR A 79 2.51 2.84 -4.39
C TYR A 79 1.87 3.91 -5.26
N GLU A 80 1.38 3.52 -6.43
CA GLU A 80 0.74 4.43 -7.38
C GLU A 80 -0.54 3.83 -7.95
N LEU A 81 -1.58 4.67 -8.03
CA LEU A 81 -2.80 4.36 -8.74
C LEU A 81 -2.82 5.14 -10.06
N LYS A 82 -3.00 4.44 -11.17
CA LYS A 82 -3.09 5.03 -12.51
C LYS A 82 -4.22 4.39 -13.31
N ARG A 83 -4.75 5.12 -14.28
CA ARG A 83 -5.70 4.57 -15.24
C ARG A 83 -4.97 3.71 -16.27
N GLY A 84 -5.58 2.56 -16.60
CA GLY A 84 -5.04 1.62 -17.58
C GLY A 84 -3.80 0.87 -17.11
N ALA A 85 -3.07 0.30 -18.07
CA ALA A 85 -1.99 -0.66 -17.85
C ALA A 85 -0.58 -0.10 -18.19
N ALA A 86 -0.38 1.23 -18.09
CA ALA A 86 0.95 1.79 -18.36
C ALA A 86 1.97 1.37 -17.30
N ALA A 87 3.20 1.01 -17.70
CA ALA A 87 4.27 0.63 -16.78
C ALA A 87 4.59 1.75 -15.77
N PRO A 88 5.04 1.42 -14.54
CA PRO A 88 5.49 2.41 -13.58
C PRO A 88 6.64 3.26 -14.12
N GLU A 89 6.61 4.55 -13.77
CA GLU A 89 7.71 5.46 -14.09
C GLU A 89 8.98 5.05 -13.33
N THR A 90 10.13 5.13 -14.00
CA THR A 90 11.42 4.95 -13.34
C THR A 90 11.84 6.27 -12.69
N VAL A 91 12.18 6.23 -11.40
CA VAL A 91 12.70 7.42 -10.70
C VAL A 91 14.03 7.86 -11.31
N ALA A 92 14.08 9.10 -11.79
CA ALA A 92 15.32 9.66 -12.34
C ALA A 92 16.45 9.69 -11.28
N GLY A 93 17.67 9.37 -11.66
CA GLY A 93 18.82 9.39 -10.76
C GLY A 93 18.88 8.25 -9.73
N GLY A 94 17.98 7.28 -9.83
CA GLY A 94 17.89 6.11 -8.96
C GLY A 94 17.67 4.83 -9.72
N LYS A 95 17.25 3.80 -8.99
CA LYS A 95 16.79 2.52 -9.53
C LYS A 95 15.38 2.27 -9.08
N THR A 96 14.53 1.79 -9.98
CA THR A 96 13.17 1.35 -9.69
C THR A 96 13.09 -0.17 -9.94
N ASN A 97 12.64 -0.89 -8.93
CA ASN A 97 12.30 -2.31 -9.02
C ASN A 97 10.78 -2.45 -8.83
N VAL A 98 10.09 -2.95 -9.85
CA VAL A 98 8.65 -3.23 -9.76
C VAL A 98 8.45 -4.49 -8.95
N LEU A 99 7.80 -4.37 -7.78
CA LEU A 99 7.52 -5.51 -6.89
C LEU A 99 6.20 -6.17 -7.22
N LEU A 100 5.18 -5.38 -7.56
CA LEU A 100 3.86 -5.88 -7.93
C LEU A 100 3.07 -4.84 -8.72
N GLU A 101 2.37 -5.28 -9.74
CA GLU A 101 1.31 -4.54 -10.42
C GLU A 101 0.04 -5.39 -10.42
N HIS A 102 -1.09 -4.77 -10.16
CA HIS A 102 -2.37 -5.47 -10.17
C HIS A 102 -3.47 -4.56 -10.72
N ALA A 103 -4.24 -5.10 -11.67
CA ALA A 103 -5.43 -4.41 -12.17
C ALA A 103 -6.48 -4.31 -11.04
N ILE A 104 -7.11 -3.16 -10.93
CA ILE A 104 -8.18 -2.90 -9.97
C ILE A 104 -9.34 -2.20 -10.69
N GLU A 105 -10.54 -2.75 -10.54
CA GLU A 105 -11.75 -2.14 -11.08
C GLU A 105 -12.31 -1.12 -10.10
N LEU A 106 -12.36 0.14 -10.50
CA LEU A 106 -12.94 1.23 -9.74
C LEU A 106 -14.05 1.90 -10.57
N ASP A 107 -15.17 2.28 -9.93
CA ASP A 107 -16.17 3.12 -10.58
C ASP A 107 -15.70 4.59 -10.48
N PRO A 108 -15.33 5.24 -11.61
CA PRO A 108 -14.86 6.63 -11.56
C PRO A 108 -15.92 7.64 -11.11
N ARG A 109 -17.19 7.22 -11.03
CA ARG A 109 -18.29 8.06 -10.50
C ARG A 109 -18.47 7.89 -8.99
N ALA A 110 -17.83 6.90 -8.38
CA ALA A 110 -17.84 6.72 -6.93
C ALA A 110 -16.72 7.52 -6.28
N GLU A 111 -16.93 7.93 -5.05
CA GLU A 111 -15.90 8.59 -4.27
C GLU A 111 -14.98 7.56 -3.62
N HIS A 112 -13.68 7.78 -3.77
CA HIS A 112 -12.64 6.90 -3.27
C HIS A 112 -11.71 7.60 -2.28
N LEU A 113 -11.04 6.81 -1.46
CA LEU A 113 -9.91 7.24 -0.66
C LEU A 113 -8.72 6.28 -0.85
N MET A 114 -7.53 6.82 -0.70
CA MET A 114 -6.30 6.02 -0.59
C MET A 114 -5.91 5.95 0.88
N ARG A 115 -5.77 4.72 1.39
CA ARG A 115 -5.33 4.46 2.76
C ARG A 115 -3.99 3.76 2.75
N ALA A 116 -3.04 4.31 3.51
CA ALA A 116 -1.77 3.67 3.81
C ALA A 116 -1.65 3.41 5.30
N ASP A 117 -1.35 2.19 5.67
CA ASP A 117 -1.09 1.81 7.05
C ASP A 117 0.02 0.75 7.17
N ARG A 118 0.66 0.72 8.34
CA ARG A 118 1.50 -0.39 8.77
C ARG A 118 0.71 -1.25 9.74
N VAL A 119 0.83 -2.55 9.55
CA VAL A 119 0.21 -3.56 10.41
C VAL A 119 1.32 -4.37 11.07
N ASP A 120 1.36 -4.34 12.39
CA ASP A 120 2.33 -5.05 13.21
C ASP A 120 1.65 -6.20 13.96
N PHE A 121 2.17 -7.41 13.78
CA PHE A 121 1.73 -8.62 14.48
C PHE A 121 2.67 -8.96 15.62
N ALA A 122 2.12 -9.29 16.76
CA ALA A 122 2.87 -10.00 17.78
C ALA A 122 3.30 -11.39 17.28
N PRO A 123 4.37 -12.00 17.84
CA PRO A 123 4.79 -13.35 17.48
C PRO A 123 3.64 -14.35 17.57
N GLY A 124 3.43 -15.11 16.48
CA GLY A 124 2.34 -16.08 16.36
C GLY A 124 0.94 -15.47 16.20
N GLY A 125 0.84 -14.16 16.01
CA GLY A 125 -0.45 -13.47 15.80
C GLY A 125 -1.18 -13.97 14.56
N VAL A 126 -2.51 -14.08 14.65
CA VAL A 126 -3.37 -14.56 13.57
C VAL A 126 -4.41 -13.51 13.22
N ALA A 127 -4.47 -13.12 11.95
CA ALA A 127 -5.59 -12.40 11.39
C ALA A 127 -6.62 -13.44 10.93
N LEU A 128 -7.68 -13.62 11.73
CA LEU A 128 -8.77 -14.57 11.45
C LEU A 128 -9.42 -14.26 10.09
N PRO A 129 -10.15 -15.23 9.47
CA PRO A 129 -10.70 -15.05 8.13
C PRO A 129 -11.55 -13.78 8.03
N HIS A 130 -11.17 -12.89 7.16
CA HIS A 130 -11.81 -11.60 6.96
C HIS A 130 -11.71 -11.14 5.52
N ARG A 131 -12.58 -10.20 5.15
CA ARG A 131 -12.57 -9.47 3.88
C ARG A 131 -12.27 -8.00 4.14
N HIS A 132 -12.01 -7.26 3.06
CA HIS A 132 -11.83 -5.82 3.09
C HIS A 132 -12.87 -5.11 2.22
N ARG A 133 -13.15 -3.85 2.51
CA ARG A 133 -14.07 -3.03 1.72
C ARG A 133 -13.45 -2.47 0.43
N GLY A 134 -12.28 -2.93 0.04
CA GLY A 134 -11.61 -2.55 -1.21
C GLY A 134 -10.29 -3.27 -1.38
N GLY A 135 -9.75 -3.17 -2.58
CA GLY A 135 -8.51 -3.83 -2.98
C GLY A 135 -7.27 -3.05 -2.57
N GLY A 136 -6.15 -3.75 -2.40
CA GLY A 136 -4.88 -3.09 -2.12
C GLY A 136 -3.69 -4.02 -2.17
N ILE A 137 -2.51 -3.43 -2.24
CA ILE A 137 -1.21 -4.12 -2.23
C ILE A 137 -0.58 -4.02 -0.84
N ARG A 138 0.03 -5.12 -0.40
CA ARG A 138 0.82 -5.23 0.83
C ARG A 138 2.25 -5.56 0.48
N CYS A 139 3.18 -5.09 1.29
CA CYS A 139 4.60 -5.45 1.23
C CYS A 139 5.09 -5.80 2.63
N LEU A 140 5.62 -7.01 2.80
CA LEU A 140 6.21 -7.41 4.07
C LEU A 140 7.52 -6.65 4.28
N ILE A 141 7.68 -6.02 5.43
CA ILE A 141 8.88 -5.25 5.78
C ILE A 141 9.72 -5.91 6.89
N ALA A 142 9.10 -6.73 7.73
CA ALA A 142 9.79 -7.48 8.79
C ALA A 142 9.09 -8.81 9.10
N GLY A 143 9.84 -9.78 9.61
CA GLY A 143 9.33 -11.08 10.02
C GLY A 143 8.96 -11.99 8.86
N THR A 144 8.05 -12.92 9.11
CA THR A 144 7.52 -13.89 8.14
C THR A 144 6.03 -14.04 8.33
N LEU A 145 5.27 -14.04 7.24
CA LEU A 145 3.83 -14.15 7.24
C LEU A 145 3.36 -15.28 6.33
N GLU A 146 2.55 -16.19 6.84
CA GLU A 146 1.78 -17.12 6.03
C GLU A 146 0.45 -16.47 5.66
N VAL A 147 0.13 -16.43 4.38
CA VAL A 147 -1.09 -15.78 3.86
C VAL A 147 -1.86 -16.74 2.96
N THR A 148 -3.16 -16.86 3.22
CA THR A 148 -4.14 -17.54 2.36
C THR A 148 -5.16 -16.53 1.87
N VAL A 149 -5.39 -16.45 0.56
CA VAL A 149 -6.41 -15.60 -0.06
C VAL A 149 -7.41 -16.47 -0.79
N GLY A 150 -8.67 -16.44 -0.40
CA GLY A 150 -9.71 -17.28 -0.97
C GLY A 150 -9.40 -18.78 -0.80
N GLU A 151 -9.48 -19.50 -1.90
CA GLU A 151 -9.21 -20.94 -1.98
C GLU A 151 -7.75 -21.24 -2.41
N THR A 152 -6.90 -20.21 -2.54
CA THR A 152 -5.50 -20.44 -2.93
C THR A 152 -4.73 -21.12 -1.79
N PRO A 153 -3.74 -21.98 -2.11
CA PRO A 153 -2.86 -22.53 -1.09
C PRO A 153 -2.16 -21.43 -0.28
N ALA A 154 -1.96 -21.69 1.01
CA ALA A 154 -1.19 -20.81 1.86
C ALA A 154 0.21 -20.61 1.28
N ARG A 155 0.70 -19.38 1.32
CA ARG A 155 2.07 -19.03 0.91
C ARG A 155 2.80 -18.29 2.00
N THR A 156 4.08 -18.57 2.12
CA THR A 156 4.97 -17.84 3.03
C THR A 156 5.52 -16.61 2.31
N VAL A 157 5.37 -15.47 2.96
CA VAL A 157 5.90 -14.17 2.50
C VAL A 157 7.04 -13.76 3.42
N THR A 158 8.14 -13.29 2.83
CA THR A 158 9.34 -12.77 3.53
C THR A 158 9.53 -11.27 3.21
N PRO A 159 10.41 -10.54 3.92
CA PRO A 159 10.61 -9.11 3.68
C PRO A 159 10.94 -8.76 2.23
N GLY A 160 10.23 -7.78 1.66
CA GLY A 160 10.26 -7.43 0.26
C GLY A 160 9.21 -8.15 -0.58
N GLY A 161 8.63 -9.24 -0.10
CA GLY A 161 7.52 -9.93 -0.76
C GLY A 161 6.24 -9.09 -0.74
N ALA A 162 5.58 -8.99 -1.90
CA ALA A 162 4.34 -8.25 -2.07
C ALA A 162 3.18 -9.17 -2.45
N TRP A 163 1.96 -8.75 -2.11
CA TRP A 163 0.72 -9.43 -2.52
C TRP A 163 -0.45 -8.48 -2.61
N PHE A 164 -1.40 -8.87 -3.44
CA PHE A 164 -2.67 -8.16 -3.61
C PHE A 164 -3.80 -8.91 -2.91
N GLU A 165 -4.72 -8.16 -2.33
CA GLU A 165 -6.02 -8.64 -1.85
C GLU A 165 -7.10 -7.77 -2.46
N SER A 166 -8.05 -8.39 -3.17
CA SER A 166 -9.15 -7.67 -3.84
C SER A 166 -10.16 -7.07 -2.86
N GLY A 167 -10.18 -7.59 -1.63
CA GLY A 167 -11.20 -7.32 -0.64
C GLY A 167 -12.44 -8.24 -0.74
N ARG A 168 -12.59 -8.96 -1.84
CA ARG A 168 -13.75 -9.85 -2.08
C ARG A 168 -13.56 -11.25 -1.48
N GLU A 169 -12.35 -11.80 -1.60
CA GLU A 169 -12.01 -13.11 -1.06
C GLU A 169 -11.68 -13.00 0.44
N PRO A 170 -12.02 -14.05 1.23
CA PRO A 170 -11.56 -14.11 2.61
C PRO A 170 -10.04 -14.28 2.68
N VAL A 171 -9.43 -13.60 3.63
CA VAL A 171 -7.99 -13.67 3.88
C VAL A 171 -7.76 -14.21 5.29
N LEU A 172 -6.83 -15.14 5.41
CA LEU A 172 -6.28 -15.63 6.67
C LEU A 172 -4.78 -15.37 6.65
N ALA A 173 -4.25 -14.76 7.72
CA ALA A 173 -2.81 -14.53 7.84
C ALA A 173 -2.28 -14.95 9.21
N ARG A 174 -1.12 -15.62 9.24
CA ARG A 174 -0.43 -16.08 10.44
C ARG A 174 1.00 -15.58 10.46
N ALA A 175 1.34 -14.82 11.49
CA ALA A 175 2.70 -14.38 11.73
C ALA A 175 3.56 -15.51 12.32
N SER A 176 4.86 -15.51 11.99
CA SER A 176 5.83 -16.40 12.64
C SER A 176 5.83 -16.20 14.15
N LYS A 177 6.17 -17.28 14.88
CA LYS A 177 6.38 -17.24 16.33
C LYS A 177 7.75 -16.69 16.72
N ASP A 178 8.68 -16.55 15.76
CA ASP A 178 10.09 -16.23 16.01
C ASP A 178 10.33 -14.73 16.24
N GLY A 179 9.35 -13.89 15.99
CA GLY A 179 9.46 -12.43 16.20
C GLY A 179 8.26 -11.65 15.67
N THR A 180 8.34 -10.34 15.81
CA THR A 180 7.34 -9.42 15.25
C THR A 180 7.32 -9.50 13.74
N THR A 181 6.12 -9.43 13.17
CA THR A 181 5.93 -9.43 11.72
C THR A 181 5.20 -8.15 11.33
N SER A 182 5.73 -7.43 10.34
CA SER A 182 5.18 -6.14 9.92
C SER A 182 5.05 -6.05 8.41
N PHE A 183 3.94 -5.48 7.94
CA PHE A 183 3.78 -5.10 6.53
C PHE A 183 3.20 -3.70 6.38
N VAL A 184 3.49 -3.07 5.26
CA VAL A 184 2.85 -1.83 4.80
C VAL A 184 1.78 -2.19 3.78
N ARG A 185 0.61 -1.58 3.92
CA ARG A 185 -0.52 -1.74 3.01
C ARG A 185 -0.92 -0.39 2.42
N VAL A 186 -1.18 -0.38 1.12
CA VAL A 186 -1.95 0.70 0.48
C VAL A 186 -3.18 0.09 -0.18
N ALA A 187 -4.35 0.65 0.12
CA ALA A 187 -5.63 0.19 -0.39
C ALA A 187 -6.47 1.36 -0.93
N ILE A 188 -7.24 1.07 -1.98
CA ILE A 188 -8.25 1.98 -2.52
C ILE A 188 -9.60 1.54 -1.95
N LEU A 189 -10.24 2.43 -1.24
CA LEU A 189 -11.43 2.15 -0.43
C LEU A 189 -12.55 3.14 -0.75
N PRO A 190 -13.84 2.79 -0.51
CA PRO A 190 -14.92 3.76 -0.56
C PRO A 190 -14.69 4.91 0.44
N ARG A 191 -14.93 6.15 0.00
CA ARG A 191 -14.69 7.36 0.82
C ARG A 191 -15.50 7.38 2.12
N GLU A 192 -16.70 6.78 2.11
CA GLU A 192 -17.57 6.76 3.29
C GLU A 192 -16.99 6.00 4.49
N ILE A 193 -15.94 5.18 4.30
CA ILE A 193 -15.29 4.47 5.41
C ILE A 193 -14.06 5.19 5.97
N ARG A 194 -13.84 6.46 5.60
CA ARG A 194 -12.75 7.27 6.18
C ARG A 194 -12.83 7.25 7.71
N GLY A 195 -11.70 7.02 8.36
CA GLY A 195 -11.61 6.88 9.83
C GLY A 195 -12.20 5.60 10.42
N ARG A 196 -12.74 4.68 9.59
CA ARG A 196 -13.36 3.44 10.05
C ARG A 196 -12.56 2.22 9.57
N THR A 197 -12.80 1.08 10.22
CA THR A 197 -12.19 -0.18 9.77
C THR A 197 -12.70 -0.60 8.40
N SER A 198 -11.79 -1.12 7.55
CA SER A 198 -12.16 -1.77 6.28
C SER A 198 -12.42 -3.27 6.43
N ILE A 199 -12.17 -3.85 7.62
CA ILE A 199 -12.25 -5.28 7.88
C ILE A 199 -13.70 -5.70 8.09
N MET A 200 -14.06 -6.81 7.44
CA MET A 200 -15.31 -7.53 7.63
C MET A 200 -14.97 -9.00 7.90
N TYR A 201 -15.17 -9.45 9.14
CA TYR A 201 -14.91 -10.85 9.49
C TYR A 201 -15.89 -11.80 8.78
N VAL A 202 -15.40 -12.98 8.40
CA VAL A 202 -16.25 -14.04 7.81
C VAL A 202 -17.20 -14.59 8.87
N ASP A 203 -16.69 -14.86 10.08
CA ASP A 203 -17.50 -15.12 11.27
C ASP A 203 -17.64 -13.81 12.06
N PRO A 204 -18.85 -13.25 12.21
CA PRO A 204 -19.06 -12.03 12.99
C PRO A 204 -18.54 -12.10 14.45
N ASN A 205 -18.54 -13.29 15.05
CA ASN A 205 -18.04 -13.50 16.42
C ASN A 205 -16.52 -13.25 16.54
N ASP A 206 -15.77 -13.32 15.42
CA ASP A 206 -14.35 -13.04 15.41
C ASP A 206 -14.03 -11.55 15.64
N ALA A 207 -15.01 -10.67 15.50
CA ALA A 207 -14.86 -9.24 15.79
C ALA A 207 -14.61 -8.97 17.28
N GLU A 208 -15.13 -9.83 18.16
CA GLU A 208 -14.99 -9.72 19.62
C GLU A 208 -13.68 -10.35 20.12
N ARG A 209 -13.03 -11.17 19.31
CA ARG A 209 -11.75 -11.78 19.68
C ARG A 209 -10.64 -10.74 19.64
N GLY A 210 -9.75 -10.78 20.62
CA GLY A 210 -8.62 -9.85 20.69
C GLY A 210 -7.84 -9.80 19.38
N ARG A 211 -7.45 -8.59 18.96
CA ARG A 211 -6.67 -8.38 17.72
C ARG A 211 -5.18 -8.48 18.05
N PRO A 212 -4.47 -9.54 17.66
CA PRO A 212 -3.03 -9.71 17.94
C PRO A 212 -2.16 -8.83 17.02
N ARG A 213 -2.70 -7.69 16.58
CA ARG A 213 -2.05 -6.75 15.66
C ARG A 213 -2.43 -5.31 15.97
N THR A 214 -1.49 -4.41 15.74
CA THR A 214 -1.67 -2.97 15.82
C THR A 214 -1.61 -2.32 14.44
N TYR A 215 -2.22 -1.16 14.32
CA TYR A 215 -2.26 -0.38 13.08
C TYR A 215 -1.68 1.00 13.31
N THR A 216 -0.75 1.40 12.45
CA THR A 216 -0.30 2.78 12.33
C THR A 216 -0.81 3.31 11.01
N VAL A 217 -1.80 4.20 11.03
CA VAL A 217 -2.37 4.82 9.84
C VAL A 217 -1.55 6.05 9.49
N TYR A 218 -0.97 6.08 8.29
CA TYR A 218 -0.20 7.21 7.76
C TYR A 218 -1.05 8.11 6.89
N VAL A 219 -1.93 7.51 6.08
CA VAL A 219 -2.78 8.17 5.08
C VAL A 219 -4.18 7.59 5.15
N ASP A 220 -5.19 8.45 5.10
CA ASP A 220 -6.60 8.07 4.98
C ASP A 220 -7.33 9.23 4.27
N GLU A 221 -6.92 9.49 3.02
CA GLU A 221 -7.28 10.71 2.32
C GLU A 221 -8.12 10.43 1.07
N PRO A 222 -9.17 11.25 0.82
CA PRO A 222 -9.90 11.22 -0.43
C PRO A 222 -8.98 11.42 -1.62
N ILE A 223 -9.28 10.70 -2.71
CA ILE A 223 -8.57 10.83 -3.99
C ILE A 223 -9.58 11.05 -5.12
N GLU A 224 -9.13 11.78 -6.14
CA GLU A 224 -9.81 11.87 -7.42
C GLU A 224 -9.18 10.86 -8.37
N ILE A 225 -10.02 10.14 -9.12
CA ILE A 225 -9.61 9.16 -10.12
C ILE A 225 -10.20 9.57 -11.47
N ASP A 226 -9.36 10.04 -12.37
CA ASP A 226 -9.74 10.49 -13.73
C ASP A 226 -9.56 9.37 -14.77
#